data_8a8b1bc3c95b8833875c18fda1bd8c1c
#
_entry.id   8a8b1bc3c95b8833875c18fda1bd8c1c
#
_cell.length_a   1.000
_cell.length_b   1.000
_cell.length_c   1.000
_cell.angle_alpha   90.00
_cell.angle_beta   90.00
_cell.angle_gamma   90.00
#
_symmetry.space_group_name_H-M   'P 1'
#
loop_
_entity.id
_entity.type
_entity.pdbx_description
1 polymer ?
#
loop_
_entity_poly.entity_id
_entity_poly.type
_entity_poly.pdbx_seq_one_letter_code
_entity_poly.pdbx_strand_id
1 'polypeptide(L)'
;MDSTRTNQTAITAVKPSGTVSQLVDSASGIHPRYSSQYIRRVRADSRDPLCTVLEASGIPVEDDVMSPTTKVFSFPIKSPDKAVTASEMGAMEQLELWEIYQDFWCEHKPSMTCYDSDDEFLEVGQWLYNKFDKISGISFLPYSEHTYQQAPYEPVDLETYNTLKSEFPDSMDWNISESSDMTEGSQTLACTGNNCEV
;
A
#
# COMPACT_ATOMS: atom_id res chain seq x y z
N MET A 1 21.39 4.07 40.43
CA MET A 1 20.59 4.77 39.39
C MET A 1 19.54 3.78 38.96
N ASP A 2 18.37 3.90 39.53
CA ASP A 2 17.23 3.03 39.24
C ASP A 2 16.61 3.45 37.92
N SER A 3 16.87 2.70 36.86
CA SER A 3 16.22 2.94 35.57
C SER A 3 14.81 2.36 35.70
N THR A 4 13.86 3.20 36.06
CA THR A 4 12.46 2.90 35.92
C THR A 4 12.15 2.71 34.44
N ARG A 5 12.28 1.48 33.94
CA ARG A 5 11.70 1.09 32.66
C ARG A 5 10.19 1.29 32.81
N THR A 6 9.66 2.30 32.15
CA THR A 6 8.22 2.42 31.98
C THR A 6 7.75 1.15 31.27
N ASN A 7 6.92 0.37 31.92
CA ASN A 7 6.33 -0.81 31.31
C ASN A 7 5.58 -0.38 30.06
N GLN A 8 5.82 -1.08 28.96
CA GLN A 8 5.02 -0.93 27.75
C GLN A 8 3.57 -1.24 28.08
N THR A 9 2.67 -0.37 27.70
CA THR A 9 1.23 -0.54 27.97
C THR A 9 0.55 -1.46 26.96
N ALA A 10 1.17 -1.71 25.81
CA ALA A 10 0.68 -2.60 24.75
C ALA A 10 1.85 -3.19 23.98
N ILE A 11 1.77 -4.48 23.64
CA ILE A 11 2.83 -5.24 22.96
C ILE A 11 2.38 -5.61 21.55
N THR A 12 1.10 -5.94 21.36
CA THR A 12 0.55 -6.40 20.08
C THR A 12 -0.25 -5.32 19.39
N ALA A 13 -0.02 -5.16 18.10
CA ALA A 13 -0.78 -4.27 17.22
C ALA A 13 -0.74 -4.77 15.78
N VAL A 14 -1.74 -4.44 14.99
CA VAL A 14 -1.72 -4.60 13.54
C VAL A 14 -1.86 -3.22 12.91
N LYS A 15 -0.89 -2.89 12.07
CA LYS A 15 -0.82 -1.61 11.36
C LYS A 15 -0.65 -1.84 9.86
N PRO A 16 -1.15 -0.94 9.01
CA PRO A 16 -0.82 -0.97 7.59
C PRO A 16 0.69 -0.85 7.39
N SER A 17 1.22 -1.54 6.40
CA SER A 17 2.60 -1.37 5.97
C SER A 17 2.63 -0.82 4.54
N GLY A 18 3.34 0.29 4.31
CA GLY A 18 3.43 0.88 2.97
C GLY A 18 4.28 0.06 2.01
N THR A 19 5.43 -0.42 2.45
CA THR A 19 6.45 -1.05 1.58
C THR A 19 6.87 -2.44 2.01
N VAL A 20 7.00 -2.71 3.30
CA VAL A 20 7.52 -3.98 3.82
C VAL A 20 6.65 -5.18 3.42
N SER A 21 5.34 -5.03 3.38
CA SER A 21 4.42 -6.08 2.90
C SER A 21 4.69 -6.47 1.45
N GLN A 22 5.05 -5.52 0.60
CA GLN A 22 5.37 -5.80 -0.80
C GLN A 22 6.70 -6.57 -0.95
N LEU A 23 7.68 -6.27 -0.10
CA LEU A 23 8.96 -6.98 -0.09
C LEU A 23 8.79 -8.48 0.21
N VAL A 24 7.83 -8.84 1.04
CA VAL A 24 7.57 -10.24 1.44
C VAL A 24 6.33 -10.83 0.75
N ASP A 25 5.82 -10.16 -0.29
CA ASP A 25 4.63 -10.55 -1.06
C ASP A 25 3.41 -10.86 -0.18
N SER A 26 3.15 -9.99 0.78
CA SER A 26 2.02 -10.09 1.70
C SER A 26 1.05 -8.92 1.54
N ALA A 27 -0.14 -9.05 2.10
CA ALA A 27 -1.07 -7.94 2.24
C ALA A 27 -0.61 -6.95 3.32
N SER A 28 -1.06 -5.70 3.25
CA SER A 28 -0.74 -4.66 4.20
C SER A 28 -1.60 -4.79 5.47
N GLY A 29 -1.03 -5.31 6.54
CA GLY A 29 -1.77 -5.55 7.79
C GLY A 29 -2.94 -6.51 7.58
N ILE A 30 -4.16 -6.05 7.87
CA ILE A 30 -5.40 -6.83 7.71
C ILE A 30 -6.17 -6.49 6.43
N HIS A 31 -5.57 -5.70 5.52
CA HIS A 31 -6.22 -5.37 4.26
C HIS A 31 -6.20 -6.55 3.28
N PRO A 32 -7.19 -6.67 2.39
CA PRO A 32 -7.10 -7.55 1.23
C PRO A 32 -5.98 -7.09 0.28
N ARG A 33 -5.57 -7.95 -0.64
CA ARG A 33 -4.71 -7.55 -1.76
C ARG A 33 -5.48 -6.63 -2.71
N TYR A 34 -4.80 -5.69 -3.33
CA TYR A 34 -5.46 -4.72 -4.21
C TYR A 34 -6.21 -5.37 -5.36
N SER A 35 -5.55 -6.27 -6.09
CA SER A 35 -6.13 -7.03 -7.20
C SER A 35 -5.32 -8.31 -7.42
N SER A 36 -5.82 -9.22 -8.26
CA SER A 36 -5.09 -10.43 -8.68
C SER A 36 -3.82 -10.09 -9.47
N GLN A 37 -3.91 -9.14 -10.39
CA GLN A 37 -2.77 -8.56 -11.12
C GLN A 37 -2.94 -7.04 -11.13
N TYR A 38 -1.85 -6.32 -10.91
CA TYR A 38 -1.85 -4.87 -10.91
C TYR A 38 -0.47 -4.29 -11.22
N ILE A 39 -0.45 -3.06 -11.66
CA ILE A 39 0.76 -2.24 -11.74
C ILE A 39 0.89 -1.49 -10.42
N ARG A 40 2.05 -1.61 -9.79
CA ARG A 40 2.43 -0.74 -8.68
C ARG A 40 3.39 0.31 -9.18
N ARG A 41 3.05 1.59 -8.96
CA ARG A 41 3.92 2.72 -9.27
C ARG A 41 4.65 3.20 -8.04
N VAL A 42 5.95 3.37 -8.16
CA VAL A 42 6.84 3.88 -7.11
C VAL A 42 7.45 5.18 -7.60
N ARG A 43 7.32 6.21 -6.78
CA ARG A 43 7.91 7.53 -7.05
C ARG A 43 9.28 7.63 -6.40
N ALA A 44 10.25 8.19 -7.12
CA ALA A 44 11.59 8.45 -6.61
C ALA A 44 12.09 9.81 -7.10
N ASP A 45 12.93 10.47 -6.32
CA ASP A 45 13.60 11.70 -6.76
C ASP A 45 14.52 11.37 -7.94
N SER A 46 14.43 12.13 -9.02
CA SER A 46 15.25 11.90 -10.23
C SER A 46 16.76 12.01 -9.99
N ARG A 47 17.18 12.58 -8.86
CA ARG A 47 18.57 12.71 -8.44
C ARG A 47 19.05 11.54 -7.57
N ASP A 48 18.14 10.65 -7.18
CA ASP A 48 18.50 9.43 -6.47
C ASP A 48 19.33 8.53 -7.40
N PRO A 49 20.54 8.12 -7.01
CA PRO A 49 21.36 7.20 -7.80
C PRO A 49 20.63 5.93 -8.22
N LEU A 50 19.70 5.46 -7.42
CA LEU A 50 18.87 4.29 -7.73
C LEU A 50 18.04 4.49 -9.00
N CYS A 51 17.56 5.72 -9.29
CA CYS A 51 16.84 6.01 -10.52
C CYS A 51 17.68 5.69 -11.77
N THR A 52 18.95 6.08 -11.77
CA THR A 52 19.87 5.78 -12.88
C THR A 52 20.05 4.26 -13.07
N VAL A 53 20.13 3.51 -11.98
CA VAL A 53 20.23 2.04 -12.01
C VAL A 53 18.99 1.41 -12.61
N LEU A 54 17.82 1.82 -12.15
CA LEU A 54 16.54 1.29 -12.61
C LEU A 54 16.29 1.60 -14.09
N GLU A 55 16.56 2.84 -14.51
CA GLU A 55 16.47 3.26 -15.92
C GLU A 55 17.43 2.47 -16.81
N ALA A 56 18.70 2.37 -16.42
CA ALA A 56 19.70 1.62 -17.17
C ALA A 56 19.39 0.12 -17.26
N SER A 57 18.67 -0.41 -16.28
CA SER A 57 18.22 -1.80 -16.27
C SER A 57 16.98 -2.04 -17.14
N GLY A 58 16.37 -0.99 -17.70
CA GLY A 58 15.20 -1.12 -18.56
C GLY A 58 13.86 -1.22 -17.81
N ILE A 59 13.82 -0.84 -16.53
CA ILE A 59 12.54 -0.76 -15.80
C ILE A 59 11.69 0.35 -16.41
N PRO A 60 10.39 0.11 -16.71
CA PRO A 60 9.49 1.13 -17.23
C PRO A 60 9.42 2.35 -16.30
N VAL A 61 9.73 3.51 -16.86
CA VAL A 61 9.80 4.77 -16.12
C VAL A 61 9.17 5.89 -16.94
N GLU A 62 8.55 6.81 -16.25
CA GLU A 62 7.98 8.05 -16.82
C GLU A 62 8.21 9.23 -15.87
N ASP A 63 8.07 10.45 -16.40
CA ASP A 63 8.12 11.63 -15.53
C ASP A 63 6.79 11.78 -14.77
N ASP A 64 6.87 12.19 -13.51
CA ASP A 64 5.67 12.43 -12.69
C ASP A 64 4.93 13.67 -13.22
N VAL A 65 3.61 13.54 -13.40
CA VAL A 65 2.77 14.63 -13.94
C VAL A 65 2.63 15.82 -13.01
N MET A 66 2.93 15.64 -11.71
CA MET A 66 2.80 16.68 -10.69
C MET A 66 4.14 17.28 -10.27
N SER A 67 5.26 16.60 -10.52
CA SER A 67 6.58 17.03 -10.05
C SER A 67 7.66 16.76 -11.10
N PRO A 68 8.31 17.79 -11.66
CA PRO A 68 9.34 17.62 -12.68
C PRO A 68 10.65 16.99 -12.16
N THR A 69 10.79 16.85 -10.85
CA THR A 69 11.96 16.26 -10.20
C THR A 69 11.70 14.83 -9.73
N THR A 70 10.56 14.25 -10.10
CA THR A 70 10.15 12.93 -9.66
C THR A 70 10.01 12.00 -10.85
N LYS A 71 10.52 10.80 -10.73
CA LYS A 71 10.33 9.69 -11.66
C LYS A 71 9.32 8.70 -11.10
N VAL A 72 8.52 8.11 -11.98
CA VAL A 72 7.51 7.09 -11.66
C VAL A 72 7.91 5.78 -12.30
N PHE A 73 8.28 4.81 -11.49
CA PHE A 73 8.62 3.46 -11.93
C PHE A 73 7.41 2.55 -11.81
N SER A 74 7.12 1.77 -12.85
CA SER A 74 5.97 0.87 -12.93
C SER A 74 6.40 -0.59 -12.78
N PHE A 75 5.86 -1.28 -11.78
CA PHE A 75 6.18 -2.68 -11.48
C PHE A 75 4.93 -3.55 -11.64
N PRO A 76 4.94 -4.56 -12.53
CA PRO A 76 3.86 -5.53 -12.62
C PRO A 76 3.90 -6.49 -11.42
N ILE A 77 2.82 -6.52 -10.66
CA ILE A 77 2.67 -7.37 -9.47
C ILE A 77 1.55 -8.38 -9.71
N LYS A 78 1.77 -9.61 -9.28
CA LYS A 78 0.74 -10.65 -9.22
C LYS A 78 0.57 -11.07 -7.77
N SER A 79 -0.66 -11.03 -7.28
CA SER A 79 -0.98 -11.54 -5.94
C SER A 79 -0.81 -13.06 -5.89
N PRO A 80 -0.46 -13.63 -4.72
CA PRO A 80 -0.44 -15.06 -4.51
C PRO A 80 -1.76 -15.72 -4.91
N ASP A 81 -1.68 -16.96 -5.39
CA ASP A 81 -2.88 -17.73 -5.72
C ASP A 81 -3.78 -17.86 -4.48
N LYS A 82 -5.08 -17.60 -4.64
CA LYS A 82 -6.09 -17.60 -3.57
C LYS A 82 -5.96 -16.46 -2.54
N ALA A 83 -5.15 -15.42 -2.81
CA ALA A 83 -5.20 -14.21 -2.00
C ALA A 83 -6.57 -13.55 -2.15
N VAL A 84 -7.16 -13.15 -1.03
CA VAL A 84 -8.40 -12.34 -1.04
C VAL A 84 -8.06 -10.95 -1.58
N THR A 85 -8.84 -10.50 -2.55
CA THR A 85 -8.66 -9.19 -3.18
C THR A 85 -9.71 -8.17 -2.71
N ALA A 86 -9.44 -6.89 -2.92
CA ALA A 86 -10.34 -5.82 -2.50
C ALA A 86 -11.74 -5.91 -3.15
N SER A 87 -11.84 -6.48 -4.36
CA SER A 87 -13.13 -6.69 -5.02
C SER A 87 -13.92 -7.89 -4.47
N GLU A 88 -13.29 -8.76 -3.69
CA GLU A 88 -13.88 -9.96 -3.10
C GLU A 88 -14.25 -9.78 -1.63
N MET A 89 -13.89 -8.67 -1.02
CA MET A 89 -14.07 -8.41 0.41
C MET A 89 -14.83 -7.10 0.61
N GLY A 90 -16.11 -7.20 0.92
CA GLY A 90 -16.98 -6.06 1.19
C GLY A 90 -16.63 -5.32 2.49
N ALA A 91 -17.21 -4.13 2.69
CA ALA A 91 -16.94 -3.30 3.85
C ALA A 91 -17.28 -4.01 5.16
N MET A 92 -18.39 -4.74 5.22
CA MET A 92 -18.80 -5.46 6.43
C MET A 92 -17.81 -6.58 6.79
N GLU A 93 -17.30 -7.34 5.83
CA GLU A 93 -16.29 -8.38 6.06
C GLU A 93 -14.97 -7.77 6.57
N GLN A 94 -14.58 -6.61 6.05
CA GLN A 94 -13.41 -5.87 6.53
C GLN A 94 -13.59 -5.43 7.98
N LEU A 95 -14.77 -4.92 8.35
CA LEU A 95 -15.11 -4.48 9.70
C LEU A 95 -15.19 -5.64 10.69
N GLU A 96 -15.74 -6.78 10.29
CA GLU A 96 -15.76 -8.00 11.11
C GLU A 96 -14.34 -8.52 11.36
N LEU A 97 -13.50 -8.53 10.34
CA LEU A 97 -12.09 -8.90 10.48
C LEU A 97 -11.35 -7.95 11.44
N TRP A 98 -11.59 -6.63 11.31
CA TRP A 98 -11.05 -5.65 12.23
C TRP A 98 -11.47 -5.92 13.68
N GLU A 99 -12.74 -6.24 13.91
CA GLU A 99 -13.27 -6.54 15.24
C GLU A 99 -12.61 -7.78 15.85
N ILE A 100 -12.38 -8.83 15.07
CA ILE A 100 -11.67 -10.03 15.51
C ILE A 100 -10.24 -9.65 16.00
N TYR A 101 -9.51 -8.85 15.23
CA TYR A 101 -8.18 -8.42 15.65
C TYR A 101 -8.21 -7.50 16.88
N GLN A 102 -9.22 -6.62 16.97
CA GLN A 102 -9.40 -5.74 18.11
C GLN A 102 -9.69 -6.55 19.41
N ASP A 103 -10.53 -7.54 19.32
CA ASP A 103 -11.00 -8.28 20.50
C ASP A 103 -10.04 -9.38 20.96
N PHE A 104 -9.28 -9.99 20.04
CA PHE A 104 -8.53 -11.21 20.36
C PHE A 104 -7.01 -11.11 20.18
N TRP A 105 -6.51 -10.10 19.50
CA TRP A 105 -5.08 -9.99 19.22
C TRP A 105 -4.45 -8.68 19.68
N CYS A 106 -5.08 -7.55 19.38
CA CYS A 106 -4.45 -6.25 19.55
C CYS A 106 -4.64 -5.70 20.96
N GLU A 107 -3.57 -5.57 21.72
CA GLU A 107 -3.55 -4.75 22.94
C GLU A 107 -3.54 -3.25 22.60
N HIS A 108 -2.93 -2.87 21.49
CA HIS A 108 -3.04 -1.55 20.89
C HIS A 108 -3.97 -1.61 19.68
N LYS A 109 -4.69 -0.53 19.42
CA LYS A 109 -5.69 -0.46 18.32
C LYS A 109 -5.15 -0.98 16.98
N PRO A 110 -5.86 -1.90 16.31
CA PRO A 110 -5.62 -2.19 14.91
C PRO A 110 -6.00 -0.96 14.07
N SER A 111 -5.28 -0.72 12.98
CA SER A 111 -5.59 0.36 12.06
C SER A 111 -5.81 -0.22 10.68
N MET A 112 -6.86 0.23 10.02
CA MET A 112 -7.12 -0.09 8.62
C MET A 112 -7.86 1.03 7.91
N THR A 113 -7.84 0.98 6.59
CA THR A 113 -8.72 1.73 5.72
C THR A 113 -9.76 0.76 5.17
N CYS A 114 -11.03 1.01 5.48
CA CYS A 114 -12.16 0.25 4.97
C CYS A 114 -12.64 0.91 3.68
N TYR A 115 -12.80 0.13 2.63
CA TYR A 115 -13.40 0.59 1.38
C TYR A 115 -14.87 0.21 1.40
N ASP A 116 -15.74 1.18 1.22
CA ASP A 116 -17.19 1.02 1.19
C ASP A 116 -17.77 1.48 -0.14
N SER A 117 -18.76 0.75 -0.62
CA SER A 117 -19.57 1.11 -1.78
C SER A 117 -20.80 1.89 -1.34
N ASP A 118 -21.43 2.63 -2.26
CA ASP A 118 -22.59 3.46 -1.96
C ASP A 118 -23.77 2.67 -1.38
N ASP A 119 -23.91 1.41 -1.74
CA ASP A 119 -24.97 0.51 -1.26
C ASP A 119 -24.68 -0.04 0.14
N GLU A 120 -23.42 -0.09 0.58
CA GLU A 120 -23.03 -0.54 1.92
C GLU A 120 -23.07 0.57 2.97
N PHE A 121 -23.14 1.84 2.57
CA PHE A 121 -22.99 3.02 3.43
C PHE A 121 -23.90 3.01 4.67
N LEU A 122 -25.16 2.63 4.51
CA LEU A 122 -26.12 2.60 5.64
C LEU A 122 -25.81 1.48 6.61
N GLU A 123 -25.42 0.32 6.13
CA GLU A 123 -25.06 -0.83 6.96
C GLU A 123 -23.78 -0.58 7.74
N VAL A 124 -22.77 -0.03 7.07
CA VAL A 124 -21.52 0.45 7.69
C VAL A 124 -21.83 1.49 8.77
N GLY A 125 -22.67 2.48 8.46
CA GLY A 125 -23.09 3.50 9.42
C GLY A 125 -23.79 2.92 10.66
N GLN A 126 -24.65 1.93 10.48
CA GLN A 126 -25.31 1.23 11.59
C GLN A 126 -24.32 0.42 12.43
N TRP A 127 -23.39 -0.29 11.79
CA TRP A 127 -22.34 -1.03 12.48
C TRP A 127 -21.48 -0.09 13.33
N LEU A 128 -21.04 1.02 12.76
CA LEU A 128 -20.27 2.05 13.46
C LEU A 128 -21.01 2.59 14.69
N TYR A 129 -22.29 2.91 14.53
CA TYR A 129 -23.12 3.41 15.63
C TYR A 129 -23.21 2.38 16.78
N ASN A 130 -23.44 1.12 16.46
CA ASN A 130 -23.57 0.05 17.44
C ASN A 130 -22.26 -0.29 18.16
N LYS A 131 -21.12 -0.05 17.53
CA LYS A 131 -19.79 -0.40 18.03
C LYS A 131 -18.92 0.81 18.38
N PHE A 132 -19.54 1.99 18.48
CA PHE A 132 -18.83 3.27 18.64
C PHE A 132 -17.81 3.27 19.78
N ASP A 133 -18.15 2.66 20.90
CA ASP A 133 -17.26 2.56 22.08
C ASP A 133 -16.01 1.68 21.87
N LYS A 134 -16.03 0.81 20.85
CA LYS A 134 -14.90 -0.07 20.50
C LYS A 134 -14.00 0.53 19.43
N ILE A 135 -14.53 1.42 18.57
CA ILE A 135 -13.83 1.90 17.38
C ILE A 135 -12.67 2.79 17.77
N SER A 136 -11.51 2.51 17.19
CA SER A 136 -10.31 3.21 17.56
C SER A 136 -9.41 3.64 16.40
N GLY A 137 -9.42 2.96 15.27
CA GLY A 137 -8.44 3.24 14.21
C GLY A 137 -8.89 2.76 12.84
N ILE A 138 -10.05 3.24 12.35
CA ILE A 138 -10.58 2.92 11.03
C ILE A 138 -10.74 4.22 10.25
N SER A 139 -10.27 4.23 9.01
CA SER A 139 -10.56 5.25 8.01
C SER A 139 -11.48 4.65 6.96
N PHE A 140 -12.35 5.45 6.39
CA PHE A 140 -13.27 5.04 5.34
C PHE A 140 -12.94 5.77 4.05
N LEU A 141 -12.91 5.05 2.96
CA LEU A 141 -12.76 5.60 1.62
C LEU A 141 -13.80 4.97 0.71
N PRO A 142 -14.49 5.77 -0.13
CA PRO A 142 -15.40 5.22 -1.11
C PRO A 142 -14.62 4.30 -2.07
N TYR A 143 -15.17 3.11 -2.31
CA TYR A 143 -14.65 2.21 -3.33
C TYR A 143 -14.90 2.82 -4.70
N SER A 144 -13.84 3.06 -5.45
CA SER A 144 -13.91 3.64 -6.78
C SER A 144 -13.10 2.80 -7.75
N GLU A 145 -13.74 2.36 -8.82
CA GLU A 145 -13.07 1.70 -9.94
C GLU A 145 -12.31 2.69 -10.84
N HIS A 146 -12.38 3.99 -10.55
CA HIS A 146 -11.73 5.01 -11.35
C HIS A 146 -10.24 5.11 -11.03
N THR A 147 -9.43 4.77 -11.99
CA THR A 147 -7.99 5.03 -11.96
C THR A 147 -7.72 6.43 -12.52
N TYR A 148 -6.91 7.21 -11.81
CA TYR A 148 -6.37 8.46 -12.33
C TYR A 148 -4.97 8.23 -12.91
N GLN A 149 -4.49 9.18 -13.70
CA GLN A 149 -3.17 9.09 -14.32
C GLN A 149 -2.09 8.88 -13.27
N GLN A 150 -1.23 7.87 -13.48
CA GLN A 150 -0.15 7.49 -12.55
C GLN A 150 -0.64 7.12 -11.14
N ALA A 151 -1.84 6.52 -11.02
CA ALA A 151 -2.29 5.97 -9.75
C ALA A 151 -1.25 4.99 -9.16
N PRO A 152 -1.01 4.99 -7.83
CA PRO A 152 -0.05 4.09 -7.18
C PRO A 152 -0.31 2.62 -7.45
N TYR A 153 -1.57 2.27 -7.61
CA TYR A 153 -2.05 0.93 -7.96
C TYR A 153 -3.03 1.04 -9.13
N GLU A 154 -2.88 0.16 -10.10
CA GLU A 154 -3.77 0.08 -11.27
C GLU A 154 -4.04 -1.40 -11.58
N PRO A 155 -5.30 -1.86 -11.51
CA PRO A 155 -5.63 -3.24 -11.83
C PRO A 155 -5.42 -3.49 -13.32
N VAL A 156 -4.87 -4.64 -13.65
CA VAL A 156 -4.66 -5.07 -15.04
C VAL A 156 -5.10 -6.51 -15.22
N ASP A 157 -5.41 -6.89 -16.44
CA ASP A 157 -5.68 -8.27 -16.79
C ASP A 157 -4.39 -9.12 -16.87
N LEU A 158 -4.56 -10.43 -16.93
CA LEU A 158 -3.43 -11.37 -16.97
C LEU A 158 -2.58 -11.22 -18.25
N GLU A 159 -3.18 -10.83 -19.36
CA GLU A 159 -2.48 -10.63 -20.63
C GLU A 159 -1.56 -9.42 -20.56
N THR A 160 -2.10 -8.30 -20.09
CA THR A 160 -1.33 -7.07 -19.84
C THR A 160 -0.21 -7.31 -18.83
N TYR A 161 -0.50 -8.00 -17.73
CA TYR A 161 0.53 -8.38 -16.75
C TYR A 161 1.66 -9.19 -17.38
N ASN A 162 1.34 -10.23 -18.16
CA ASN A 162 2.35 -11.07 -18.81
C ASN A 162 3.19 -10.28 -19.82
N THR A 163 2.56 -9.37 -20.58
CA THR A 163 3.27 -8.48 -21.52
C THR A 163 4.27 -7.61 -20.78
N LEU A 164 3.82 -6.89 -19.77
CA LEU A 164 4.68 -6.02 -18.96
C LEU A 164 5.81 -6.82 -18.29
N LYS A 165 5.49 -7.98 -17.73
CA LYS A 165 6.48 -8.83 -17.10
C LYS A 165 7.55 -9.31 -18.08
N SER A 166 7.20 -9.57 -19.34
CA SER A 166 8.17 -9.99 -20.35
C SER A 166 9.15 -8.89 -20.76
N GLU A 167 8.81 -7.63 -20.51
CA GLU A 167 9.66 -6.47 -20.75
C GLU A 167 10.63 -6.20 -19.58
N PHE A 168 10.38 -6.81 -18.42
CA PHE A 168 11.25 -6.66 -17.27
C PHE A 168 12.56 -7.42 -17.41
N PRO A 169 13.68 -6.86 -16.95
CA PRO A 169 14.97 -7.55 -16.99
C PRO A 169 14.96 -8.74 -16.04
N ASP A 170 15.57 -9.86 -16.47
CA ASP A 170 15.73 -11.05 -15.63
C ASP A 170 16.68 -10.83 -14.45
N SER A 171 17.59 -9.88 -14.56
CA SER A 171 18.55 -9.53 -13.52
C SER A 171 18.97 -8.07 -13.63
N MET A 172 19.35 -7.48 -12.53
CA MET A 172 19.86 -6.12 -12.46
C MET A 172 21.30 -6.14 -11.98
N ASP A 173 22.15 -5.29 -12.57
CA ASP A 173 23.49 -5.07 -12.09
C ASP A 173 23.50 -4.05 -10.96
N TRP A 174 23.68 -4.51 -9.73
CA TRP A 174 23.75 -3.68 -8.53
C TRP A 174 25.17 -3.16 -8.23
N ASN A 175 26.19 -3.53 -9.03
CA ASN A 175 27.58 -3.08 -8.84
C ASN A 175 27.83 -1.66 -9.37
N ILE A 176 26.81 -0.84 -9.47
CA ILE A 176 26.96 0.55 -9.91
C ILE A 176 27.64 1.32 -8.79
N SER A 177 28.77 1.97 -9.11
CA SER A 177 29.46 2.84 -8.17
C SER A 177 28.48 3.95 -7.73
N GLU A 178 28.20 4.00 -6.44
CA GLU A 178 27.40 5.08 -5.86
C GLU A 178 28.00 6.43 -6.26
N SER A 179 27.32 7.14 -7.13
CA SER A 179 27.55 8.56 -7.31
C SER A 179 27.07 9.28 -6.05
N SER A 180 27.57 10.47 -5.78
CA SER A 180 27.12 11.24 -4.63
C SER A 180 25.59 11.36 -4.64
N ASP A 181 24.94 10.88 -3.58
CA ASP A 181 23.52 11.02 -3.39
C ASP A 181 23.17 12.50 -3.20
N MET A 182 22.41 13.05 -4.14
CA MET A 182 21.95 14.44 -4.14
C MET A 182 20.43 14.54 -3.87
N THR A 183 19.83 13.50 -3.35
CA THR A 183 18.41 13.46 -3.01
C THR A 183 18.09 14.52 -1.97
N GLU A 184 17.19 15.42 -2.28
CA GLU A 184 16.67 16.41 -1.33
C GLU A 184 15.33 15.91 -0.79
N GLY A 185 15.38 15.32 0.40
CA GLY A 185 14.21 15.13 1.26
C GLY A 185 13.00 14.51 0.59
N SER A 186 13.16 13.38 -0.12
CA SER A 186 12.01 12.57 -0.54
C SER A 186 11.35 11.97 0.69
N GLN A 187 10.64 12.78 1.45
CA GLN A 187 9.63 12.25 2.35
C GLN A 187 8.50 11.75 1.45
N THR A 188 8.53 10.48 1.15
CA THR A 188 7.34 9.77 0.66
C THR A 188 6.32 9.88 1.77
N LEU A 189 5.48 10.89 1.71
CA LEU A 189 4.35 11.01 2.62
C LEU A 189 3.41 9.85 2.26
N ALA A 190 3.10 9.02 3.23
CA ALA A 190 2.12 7.94 3.07
C ALA A 190 0.73 8.47 2.67
N CYS A 191 0.49 9.76 2.88
CA CYS A 191 -0.70 10.48 2.43
C CYS A 191 -0.28 11.86 1.91
N THR A 192 -0.42 12.10 0.62
CA THR A 192 -0.35 13.42 0.01
C THR A 192 -1.75 13.92 -0.32
N GLY A 193 -2.32 14.75 0.56
CA GLY A 193 -3.64 15.35 0.34
C GLY A 193 -4.75 14.31 0.26
N ASN A 194 -5.38 14.14 -0.89
CA ASN A 194 -6.52 13.23 -1.09
C ASN A 194 -6.13 11.78 -1.41
N ASN A 195 -4.85 11.43 -1.43
CA ASN A 195 -4.37 10.11 -1.83
C ASN A 195 -3.63 9.47 -0.66
N CYS A 196 -4.23 8.43 -0.09
CA CYS A 196 -3.57 7.51 0.85
C CYS A 196 -2.94 6.36 0.05
N GLU A 197 -1.63 6.19 0.10
CA GLU A 197 -0.96 4.96 -0.30
C GLU A 197 -1.07 3.95 0.85
N VAL A 198 -2.05 3.07 0.78
CA VAL A 198 -2.21 1.96 1.74
C VAL A 198 -2.05 0.63 1.01
#